data_f6a481371e187b2d2d99238c83a8662d
#
_entry.id   f6a481371e187b2d2d99238c83a8662d
#
_cell.length_a   1.000
_cell.length_b   1.000
_cell.length_c   1.000
_cell.angle_alpha   90.00
_cell.angle_beta   90.00
_cell.angle_gamma   90.00
#
_symmetry.space_group_name_H-M   'P 1'
#
loop_
_entity.id
_entity.type
_entity.pdbx_description
1 polymer ?
#
loop_
_entity_poly.entity_id
_entity_poly.type
_entity_poly.pdbx_seq_one_letter_code
_entity_poly.pdbx_strand_id
1 'polypeptide(L)'
;MQSFVCGTRLCFGADAPAALAGLHAERVLLVTDPYFAENGTAARYAAAFPGAQVEQFSDVAPDPPLSLVAQGVARLQALRPDTILALGGGSAIDCAKGIAALGGLPVRLVAVPTTSGSGSEVTSFAILTLDGVKHPLVDPALRPELAILDPALLEALPPRLIAESGMDAVSHCVEAAAAREASPVTDALAHSACRTLLRLLPRSFAGETAVRGDVHLAASMAALAFDNAGLGACHALAHALGGRFHVAHGRLCAMLLPHVIAHHAAQDPHPYAALAAACGLPGVRGLTGAIVRLRARLGLPASLPEAGVPREAVLEAETDVLEAALADPCASQAPAPLTRDALQVLLRQVL
;
A
#
# COMPACT_ATOMS: atom_id res chain seq x y z
N MET A 1 -1.00 -21.87 -16.45
CA MET A 1 -1.78 -20.81 -17.13
C MET A 1 -1.62 -19.56 -16.30
N GLN A 2 -1.08 -18.48 -16.86
CA GLN A 2 -1.01 -17.19 -16.17
C GLN A 2 -2.35 -16.45 -16.34
N SER A 3 -2.76 -15.72 -15.32
CA SER A 3 -3.96 -14.89 -15.34
C SER A 3 -3.65 -13.51 -14.76
N PHE A 4 -4.39 -12.50 -15.20
CA PHE A 4 -4.36 -11.15 -14.62
C PHE A 4 -5.79 -10.75 -14.27
N VAL A 5 -5.98 -10.28 -13.05
CA VAL A 5 -7.29 -9.87 -12.54
C VAL A 5 -7.29 -8.37 -12.24
N CYS A 6 -8.24 -7.64 -12.81
CA CYS A 6 -8.54 -6.25 -12.47
C CYS A 6 -10.04 -6.17 -12.21
N GLY A 7 -10.44 -6.36 -10.94
CA GLY A 7 -11.86 -6.37 -10.54
C GLY A 7 -12.41 -4.99 -10.19
N THR A 8 -11.54 -3.98 -10.05
CA THR A 8 -11.91 -2.63 -9.63
C THR A 8 -12.05 -1.70 -10.83
N ARG A 9 -13.18 -1.00 -10.93
CA ARG A 9 -13.29 0.15 -11.84
C ARG A 9 -12.51 1.33 -11.27
N LEU A 10 -11.51 1.82 -11.98
CA LEU A 10 -10.66 2.92 -11.53
C LEU A 10 -11.09 4.23 -12.22
N CYS A 11 -11.52 5.21 -11.43
CA CYS A 11 -11.79 6.58 -11.88
C CYS A 11 -10.71 7.52 -11.33
N PHE A 12 -10.09 8.33 -12.18
CA PHE A 12 -8.97 9.18 -11.80
C PHE A 12 -9.03 10.55 -12.49
N GLY A 13 -8.43 11.55 -11.83
CA GLY A 13 -8.43 12.94 -12.30
C GLY A 13 -9.43 13.82 -11.54
N ALA A 14 -9.47 15.10 -11.87
CA ALA A 14 -10.26 16.09 -11.14
C ALA A 14 -11.76 15.78 -11.10
N ASP A 15 -12.29 15.14 -12.14
CA ASP A 15 -13.70 14.78 -12.25
C ASP A 15 -14.02 13.38 -11.70
N ALA A 16 -13.03 12.65 -11.14
CA ALA A 16 -13.24 11.31 -10.63
C ALA A 16 -14.36 11.21 -9.58
N PRO A 17 -14.54 12.16 -8.65
CA PRO A 17 -15.63 12.11 -7.69
C PRO A 17 -17.03 12.09 -8.31
N ALA A 18 -17.20 12.60 -9.53
CA ALA A 18 -18.48 12.56 -10.24
C ALA A 18 -18.99 11.14 -10.52
N ALA A 19 -18.07 10.14 -10.53
CA ALA A 19 -18.44 8.73 -10.69
C ALA A 19 -19.33 8.22 -9.54
N LEU A 20 -19.30 8.83 -8.36
CA LEU A 20 -20.18 8.49 -7.23
C LEU A 20 -21.65 8.80 -7.52
N ALA A 21 -21.95 9.87 -8.26
CA ALA A 21 -23.32 10.25 -8.61
C ALA A 21 -24.05 9.19 -9.45
N GLY A 22 -23.30 8.31 -10.13
CA GLY A 22 -23.84 7.17 -10.88
C GLY A 22 -24.14 5.93 -10.02
N LEU A 23 -23.78 5.95 -8.74
CA LEU A 23 -24.03 4.85 -7.82
C LEU A 23 -25.38 5.06 -7.12
N HIS A 24 -26.33 4.15 -7.39
CA HIS A 24 -27.56 4.11 -6.60
C HIS A 24 -27.26 3.42 -5.28
N ALA A 25 -27.43 4.14 -4.16
CA ALA A 25 -27.32 3.63 -2.82
C ALA A 25 -28.51 4.15 -1.98
N GLU A 26 -29.08 3.28 -1.16
CA GLU A 26 -30.14 3.63 -0.19
C GLU A 26 -29.54 3.88 1.19
N ARG A 27 -28.56 3.07 1.56
CA ARG A 27 -27.86 3.16 2.85
C ARG A 27 -26.36 3.02 2.65
N VAL A 28 -25.62 3.98 3.12
CA VAL A 28 -24.15 4.06 2.99
C VAL A 28 -23.51 4.04 4.37
N LEU A 29 -22.57 3.13 4.59
CA LEU A 29 -21.64 3.21 5.71
C LEU A 29 -20.35 3.88 5.22
N LEU A 30 -20.09 5.12 5.66
CA LEU A 30 -18.88 5.86 5.34
C LEU A 30 -17.83 5.56 6.40
N VAL A 31 -16.75 4.88 6.02
CA VAL A 31 -15.62 4.50 6.89
C VAL A 31 -14.46 5.45 6.63
N THR A 32 -14.00 6.16 7.67
CA THR A 32 -12.96 7.17 7.55
C THR A 32 -12.19 7.32 8.86
N ASP A 33 -11.14 8.14 8.86
CA ASP A 33 -10.43 8.57 10.05
C ASP A 33 -11.00 9.90 10.62
N PRO A 34 -10.65 10.27 11.87
CA PRO A 34 -11.14 11.50 12.50
C PRO A 34 -10.79 12.76 11.69
N TYR A 35 -9.63 12.81 11.04
CA TYR A 35 -9.20 13.98 10.29
C TYR A 35 -10.15 14.33 9.15
N PHE A 36 -10.57 13.35 8.33
CA PHE A 36 -11.51 13.60 7.23
C PHE A 36 -12.94 13.78 7.71
N ALA A 37 -13.28 13.24 8.88
CA ALA A 37 -14.56 13.50 9.53
C ALA A 37 -14.70 14.97 9.96
N GLU A 38 -13.67 15.51 10.60
CA GLU A 38 -13.67 16.84 11.21
C GLU A 38 -13.46 17.97 10.19
N ASN A 39 -12.67 17.76 9.13
CA ASN A 39 -12.36 18.81 8.14
C ASN A 39 -13.44 18.98 7.07
N GLY A 40 -14.56 18.25 7.16
CA GLY A 40 -15.69 18.36 6.24
C GLY A 40 -15.57 17.54 4.95
N THR A 41 -14.43 16.85 4.71
CA THR A 41 -14.25 16.04 3.51
C THR A 41 -15.21 14.86 3.49
N ALA A 42 -15.40 14.15 4.61
CA ALA A 42 -16.35 13.06 4.71
C ALA A 42 -17.79 13.52 4.38
N ALA A 43 -18.21 14.69 4.88
CA ALA A 43 -19.51 15.26 4.57
C ALA A 43 -19.67 15.58 3.07
N ARG A 44 -18.60 16.10 2.43
CA ARG A 44 -18.59 16.34 0.97
C ARG A 44 -18.80 15.06 0.17
N TYR A 45 -18.16 13.96 0.56
CA TYR A 45 -18.31 12.67 -0.11
C TYR A 45 -19.67 12.00 0.21
N ALA A 46 -20.18 12.17 1.42
CA ALA A 46 -21.53 11.72 1.81
C ALA A 46 -22.62 12.40 0.96
N ALA A 47 -22.45 13.68 0.65
CA ALA A 47 -23.40 14.46 -0.19
C ALA A 47 -23.48 13.94 -1.64
N ALA A 48 -22.54 13.10 -2.10
CA ALA A 48 -22.62 12.47 -3.41
C ALA A 48 -23.71 11.39 -3.51
N PHE A 49 -24.37 11.03 -2.40
CA PHE A 49 -25.45 10.06 -2.31
C PHE A 49 -26.77 10.73 -1.90
N PRO A 50 -27.38 11.56 -2.80
CA PRO A 50 -28.58 12.29 -2.46
C PRO A 50 -29.76 11.34 -2.19
N GLY A 51 -30.41 11.51 -1.02
CA GLY A 51 -31.51 10.68 -0.59
C GLY A 51 -31.12 9.38 0.14
N ALA A 52 -29.85 9.00 0.17
CA ALA A 52 -29.39 7.87 0.95
C ALA A 52 -29.31 8.21 2.45
N GLN A 53 -29.57 7.21 3.29
CA GLN A 53 -29.19 7.27 4.69
C GLN A 53 -27.68 7.01 4.80
N VAL A 54 -26.90 8.01 5.19
CA VAL A 54 -25.46 7.88 5.38
C VAL A 54 -25.15 7.84 6.88
N GLU A 55 -24.50 6.77 7.34
CA GLU A 55 -23.93 6.68 8.68
C GLU A 55 -22.41 6.72 8.57
N GLN A 56 -21.76 7.51 9.44
CA GLN A 56 -20.32 7.67 9.46
C GLN A 56 -19.72 6.83 10.59
N PHE A 57 -18.69 6.05 10.25
CA PHE A 57 -17.80 5.36 11.17
C PHE A 57 -16.40 5.98 11.02
N SER A 58 -16.02 6.86 11.97
CA SER A 58 -14.86 7.76 11.87
C SER A 58 -13.74 7.47 12.85
N ASP A 59 -13.77 6.33 13.53
CA ASP A 59 -12.81 6.00 14.58
C ASP A 59 -11.57 5.25 14.04
N VAL A 60 -11.35 5.26 12.71
CA VAL A 60 -10.26 4.51 12.11
C VAL A 60 -8.91 5.08 12.57
N ALA A 61 -8.10 4.20 13.13
CA ALA A 61 -6.72 4.47 13.52
C ALA A 61 -5.72 3.79 12.55
N PRO A 62 -4.46 4.24 12.52
CA PRO A 62 -3.40 3.51 11.83
C PRO A 62 -3.29 2.06 12.32
N ASP A 63 -2.97 1.12 11.41
CA ASP A 63 -2.88 -0.30 11.71
C ASP A 63 -4.14 -0.85 12.40
N PRO A 64 -5.33 -0.83 11.75
CA PRO A 64 -6.62 -0.98 12.38
C PRO A 64 -6.71 -2.30 13.17
N PRO A 65 -6.99 -2.24 14.49
CA PRO A 65 -7.14 -3.43 15.30
C PRO A 65 -8.45 -4.16 14.97
N LEU A 66 -8.46 -5.48 15.09
CA LEU A 66 -9.64 -6.31 14.83
C LEU A 66 -10.82 -5.92 15.72
N SER A 67 -10.57 -5.40 16.94
CA SER A 67 -11.59 -4.87 17.82
C SER A 67 -12.33 -3.65 17.25
N LEU A 68 -11.61 -2.80 16.50
CA LEU A 68 -12.21 -1.66 15.79
C LEU A 68 -13.05 -2.15 14.60
N VAL A 69 -12.55 -3.13 13.84
CA VAL A 69 -13.31 -3.77 12.76
C VAL A 69 -14.60 -4.37 13.30
N ALA A 70 -14.58 -5.04 14.48
CA ALA A 70 -15.76 -5.60 15.11
C ALA A 70 -16.82 -4.52 15.47
N GLN A 71 -16.38 -3.32 15.88
CA GLN A 71 -17.30 -2.18 16.09
C GLN A 71 -17.94 -1.74 14.76
N GLY A 72 -17.15 -1.65 13.69
CA GLY A 72 -17.65 -1.35 12.36
C GLY A 72 -18.64 -2.41 11.84
N VAL A 73 -18.38 -3.69 12.12
CA VAL A 73 -19.33 -4.80 11.83
C VAL A 73 -20.65 -4.60 12.57
N ALA A 74 -20.63 -4.20 13.83
CA ALA A 74 -21.86 -3.91 14.59
C ALA A 74 -22.66 -2.76 13.94
N ARG A 75 -21.97 -1.70 13.45
CA ARG A 75 -22.62 -0.60 12.69
C ARG A 75 -23.20 -1.09 11.37
N LEU A 76 -22.46 -1.91 10.62
CA LEU A 76 -22.92 -2.51 9.37
C LEU A 76 -24.18 -3.37 9.61
N GLN A 77 -24.20 -4.20 10.66
CA GLN A 77 -25.35 -5.04 10.99
C GLN A 77 -26.60 -4.21 11.38
N ALA A 78 -26.42 -3.10 12.09
CA ALA A 78 -27.51 -2.20 12.48
C ALA A 78 -28.06 -1.41 11.29
N LEU A 79 -27.19 -0.81 10.48
CA LEU A 79 -27.57 0.01 9.32
C LEU A 79 -28.05 -0.85 8.14
N ARG A 80 -27.47 -2.04 7.95
CA ARG A 80 -27.66 -2.90 6.77
C ARG A 80 -27.41 -2.13 5.46
N PRO A 81 -26.22 -1.54 5.27
CA PRO A 81 -25.95 -0.73 4.09
C PRO A 81 -25.89 -1.61 2.84
N ASP A 82 -26.16 -1.02 1.69
CA ASP A 82 -25.90 -1.60 0.38
C ASP A 82 -24.50 -1.20 -0.14
N THR A 83 -23.92 -0.14 0.45
CA THR A 83 -22.64 0.42 0.04
C THR A 83 -21.79 0.78 1.27
N ILE A 84 -20.50 0.39 1.24
CA ILE A 84 -19.47 0.94 2.12
C ILE A 84 -18.62 1.89 1.29
N LEU A 85 -18.50 3.14 1.74
CA LEU A 85 -17.59 4.14 1.18
C LEU A 85 -16.38 4.27 2.12
N ALA A 86 -15.22 3.78 1.71
CA ALA A 86 -13.97 3.91 2.43
C ALA A 86 -13.23 5.17 1.96
N LEU A 87 -13.10 6.18 2.83
CA LEU A 87 -12.40 7.43 2.56
C LEU A 87 -11.20 7.55 3.49
N GLY A 88 -9.99 7.49 2.97
CA GLY A 88 -8.77 7.61 3.77
C GLY A 88 -7.57 6.90 3.16
N GLY A 89 -6.50 6.75 3.92
CA GLY A 89 -5.34 5.96 3.53
C GLY A 89 -5.60 4.45 3.61
N GLY A 90 -4.56 3.64 3.43
CA GLY A 90 -4.64 2.18 3.47
C GLY A 90 -5.38 1.65 4.70
N SER A 91 -5.14 2.22 5.88
CA SER A 91 -5.81 1.80 7.13
C SER A 91 -7.33 1.94 7.09
N ALA A 92 -7.86 3.02 6.51
CA ALA A 92 -9.31 3.22 6.38
C ALA A 92 -9.91 2.22 5.39
N ILE A 93 -9.23 1.98 4.27
CA ILE A 93 -9.68 1.04 3.25
C ILE A 93 -9.60 -0.39 3.79
N ASP A 94 -8.53 -0.76 4.49
CA ASP A 94 -8.36 -2.09 5.09
C ASP A 94 -9.40 -2.35 6.20
N CYS A 95 -9.68 -1.33 7.03
CA CYS A 95 -10.76 -1.41 8.01
C CYS A 95 -12.12 -1.66 7.33
N ALA A 96 -12.44 -0.91 6.26
CA ALA A 96 -13.67 -1.07 5.50
C ALA A 96 -13.77 -2.46 4.83
N LYS A 97 -12.66 -2.97 4.28
CA LYS A 97 -12.56 -4.35 3.76
C LYS A 97 -12.83 -5.39 4.85
N GLY A 98 -12.21 -5.22 6.02
CA GLY A 98 -12.45 -6.09 7.18
C GLY A 98 -13.90 -6.08 7.62
N ILE A 99 -14.52 -4.89 7.69
CA ILE A 99 -15.96 -4.74 8.01
C ILE A 99 -16.84 -5.46 6.97
N ALA A 100 -16.55 -5.29 5.68
CA ALA A 100 -17.29 -5.95 4.60
C ALA A 100 -17.17 -7.47 4.68
N ALA A 101 -15.96 -7.99 4.85
CA ALA A 101 -15.68 -9.42 4.89
C ALA A 101 -16.28 -10.11 6.10
N LEU A 102 -16.18 -9.50 7.28
CA LEU A 102 -16.63 -10.11 8.55
C LEU A 102 -18.09 -9.80 8.85
N GLY A 103 -18.68 -8.83 8.15
CA GLY A 103 -20.07 -8.41 8.37
C GLY A 103 -21.13 -9.37 7.86
N GLY A 104 -20.79 -10.29 6.94
CA GLY A 104 -21.72 -11.32 6.44
C GLY A 104 -22.91 -10.78 5.65
N LEU A 105 -22.84 -9.55 5.14
CA LEU A 105 -23.85 -8.93 4.29
C LEU A 105 -23.28 -8.65 2.90
N PRO A 106 -24.08 -8.79 1.85
CA PRO A 106 -23.66 -8.37 0.52
C PRO A 106 -23.63 -6.84 0.48
N VAL A 107 -22.44 -6.28 0.34
CA VAL A 107 -22.24 -4.83 0.26
C VAL A 107 -21.30 -4.49 -0.88
N ARG A 108 -21.57 -3.39 -1.57
CA ARG A 108 -20.63 -2.79 -2.52
C ARG A 108 -19.54 -2.06 -1.74
N LEU A 109 -18.29 -2.29 -2.08
CA LEU A 109 -17.17 -1.54 -1.53
C LEU A 109 -16.67 -0.50 -2.54
N VAL A 110 -16.64 0.76 -2.14
CA VAL A 110 -16.12 1.90 -2.89
C VAL A 110 -14.96 2.50 -2.10
N ALA A 111 -13.80 2.68 -2.73
CA ALA A 111 -12.62 3.23 -2.09
C ALA A 111 -12.26 4.61 -2.65
N VAL A 112 -11.92 5.54 -1.77
CA VAL A 112 -11.41 6.88 -2.07
C VAL A 112 -10.10 7.06 -1.32
N PRO A 113 -8.97 6.63 -1.91
CA PRO A 113 -7.67 6.71 -1.25
C PRO A 113 -7.20 8.15 -1.14
N THR A 114 -6.58 8.48 0.00
CA THR A 114 -6.04 9.80 0.30
C THR A 114 -4.51 9.80 0.45
N THR A 115 -3.88 8.66 0.19
CA THR A 115 -2.43 8.47 0.15
C THR A 115 -2.03 7.72 -1.12
N SER A 116 -0.83 7.96 -1.62
CA SER A 116 -0.33 7.35 -2.86
C SER A 116 0.72 6.28 -2.52
N GLY A 117 0.27 5.14 -2.01
CA GLY A 117 1.19 4.10 -1.52
C GLY A 117 0.60 2.70 -1.53
N SER A 118 -0.18 2.36 -0.52
CA SER A 118 -0.63 0.99 -0.23
C SER A 118 -1.36 0.27 -1.38
N GLY A 119 -2.11 1.04 -2.20
CA GLY A 119 -2.90 0.47 -3.28
C GLY A 119 -4.08 -0.38 -2.81
N SER A 120 -4.48 -0.25 -1.54
CA SER A 120 -5.60 -1.01 -0.98
C SER A 120 -6.90 -0.81 -1.76
N GLU A 121 -7.04 0.30 -2.48
CA GLU A 121 -8.21 0.61 -3.32
C GLU A 121 -8.40 -0.31 -4.53
N VAL A 122 -7.37 -1.09 -4.90
CA VAL A 122 -7.43 -2.00 -6.08
C VAL A 122 -7.01 -3.43 -5.76
N THR A 123 -6.64 -3.73 -4.52
CA THR A 123 -6.07 -5.03 -4.13
C THR A 123 -7.06 -5.93 -3.41
N SER A 124 -6.77 -7.23 -3.40
CA SER A 124 -7.48 -8.28 -2.68
C SER A 124 -7.03 -8.44 -1.22
N PHE A 125 -6.22 -7.52 -0.72
CA PHE A 125 -5.62 -7.58 0.62
C PHE A 125 -6.27 -6.58 1.56
N ALA A 126 -6.30 -6.92 2.86
CA ALA A 126 -6.49 -6.00 3.96
C ALA A 126 -5.54 -6.41 5.09
N ILE A 127 -4.82 -5.45 5.66
CA ILE A 127 -3.91 -5.70 6.78
C ILE A 127 -4.60 -5.25 8.06
N LEU A 128 -4.92 -6.23 8.93
CA LEU A 128 -5.57 -5.99 10.22
C LEU A 128 -4.62 -6.36 11.35
N THR A 129 -4.79 -5.73 12.50
CA THR A 129 -3.95 -5.99 13.67
C THR A 129 -4.72 -6.79 14.72
N LEU A 130 -4.15 -7.92 15.15
CA LEU A 130 -4.63 -8.73 16.26
C LEU A 130 -3.48 -8.92 17.26
N ASP A 131 -3.70 -8.56 18.51
CA ASP A 131 -2.71 -8.69 19.60
C ASP A 131 -1.33 -8.06 19.26
N GLY A 132 -1.35 -6.93 18.53
CA GLY A 132 -0.14 -6.23 18.11
C GLY A 132 0.56 -6.84 16.88
N VAL A 133 0.04 -7.92 16.32
CA VAL A 133 0.58 -8.58 15.12
C VAL A 133 -0.27 -8.24 13.91
N LYS A 134 0.37 -7.92 12.78
CA LYS A 134 -0.28 -7.66 11.50
C LYS A 134 -0.65 -8.98 10.82
N HIS A 135 -1.93 -9.13 10.51
CA HIS A 135 -2.46 -10.30 9.81
C HIS A 135 -3.04 -9.88 8.46
N PRO A 136 -2.50 -10.38 7.35
CA PRO A 136 -3.10 -10.17 6.05
C PRO A 136 -4.38 -11.00 5.92
N LEU A 137 -5.49 -10.33 5.59
CA LEU A 137 -6.69 -10.97 5.09
C LEU A 137 -6.65 -10.91 3.56
N VAL A 138 -6.74 -12.06 2.91
CA VAL A 138 -6.60 -12.18 1.46
C VAL A 138 -7.83 -12.88 0.89
N ASP A 139 -8.65 -12.15 0.13
CA ASP A 139 -9.82 -12.69 -0.54
C ASP A 139 -10.11 -11.85 -1.80
N PRO A 140 -10.37 -12.45 -2.96
CA PRO A 140 -10.79 -11.72 -4.16
C PRO A 140 -11.99 -10.80 -3.97
N ALA A 141 -12.89 -11.13 -3.02
CA ALA A 141 -14.07 -10.31 -2.69
C ALA A 141 -13.72 -9.00 -1.95
N LEU A 142 -12.49 -8.86 -1.45
CA LEU A 142 -12.02 -7.62 -0.82
C LEU A 142 -11.67 -6.51 -1.82
N ARG A 143 -11.57 -6.81 -3.12
CA ARG A 143 -11.34 -5.77 -4.12
C ARG A 143 -12.53 -4.82 -4.16
N PRO A 144 -12.31 -3.50 -3.98
CA PRO A 144 -13.37 -2.54 -4.19
C PRO A 144 -13.95 -2.63 -5.61
N GLU A 145 -15.27 -2.48 -5.74
CA GLU A 145 -15.92 -2.40 -7.05
C GLU A 145 -15.51 -1.14 -7.81
N LEU A 146 -15.31 -0.04 -7.06
CA LEU A 146 -14.94 1.26 -7.59
C LEU A 146 -13.87 1.90 -6.72
N ALA A 147 -12.83 2.45 -7.35
CA ALA A 147 -11.83 3.31 -6.73
C ALA A 147 -11.86 4.70 -7.37
N ILE A 148 -11.87 5.74 -6.52
CA ILE A 148 -11.90 7.15 -6.93
C ILE A 148 -10.58 7.81 -6.55
N LEU A 149 -9.73 8.08 -7.52
CA LEU A 149 -8.46 8.78 -7.31
C LEU A 149 -8.65 10.28 -7.51
N ASP A 150 -9.08 10.97 -6.45
CA ASP A 150 -9.29 12.43 -6.44
C ASP A 150 -7.97 13.14 -6.08
N PRO A 151 -7.30 13.82 -7.03
CA PRO A 151 -6.05 14.52 -6.76
C PRO A 151 -6.20 15.68 -5.76
N ALA A 152 -7.39 16.23 -5.59
CA ALA A 152 -7.64 17.31 -4.63
C ALA A 152 -7.45 16.85 -3.18
N LEU A 153 -7.66 15.56 -2.87
CA LEU A 153 -7.43 15.01 -1.53
C LEU A 153 -5.94 14.96 -1.14
N LEU A 154 -5.07 15.06 -2.14
CA LEU A 154 -3.62 14.98 -1.94
C LEU A 154 -2.97 16.36 -1.74
N GLU A 155 -3.68 17.46 -2.02
CA GLU A 155 -3.10 18.81 -2.01
C GLU A 155 -2.57 19.24 -0.64
N ALA A 156 -3.21 18.79 0.43
CA ALA A 156 -2.80 19.07 1.81
C ALA A 156 -1.98 17.93 2.45
N LEU A 157 -1.59 16.90 1.68
CA LEU A 157 -0.87 15.74 2.23
C LEU A 157 0.49 16.16 2.76
N PRO A 158 0.81 15.86 4.03
CA PRO A 158 2.09 16.20 4.63
C PRO A 158 3.27 15.57 3.89
N PRO A 159 4.42 16.26 3.73
CA PRO A 159 5.59 15.74 3.04
C PRO A 159 6.06 14.38 3.56
N ARG A 160 5.96 14.16 4.87
CA ARG A 160 6.28 12.86 5.49
C ARG A 160 5.45 11.73 4.89
N LEU A 161 4.14 11.91 4.78
CA LEU A 161 3.25 10.88 4.22
C LEU A 161 3.50 10.68 2.72
N ILE A 162 3.82 11.75 1.97
CA ILE A 162 4.21 11.65 0.56
C ILE A 162 5.46 10.79 0.41
N ALA A 163 6.47 11.01 1.28
CA ALA A 163 7.72 10.26 1.24
C ALA A 163 7.53 8.78 1.58
N GLU A 164 6.84 8.50 2.69
CA GLU A 164 6.62 7.15 3.20
C GLU A 164 5.77 6.33 2.23
N SER A 165 4.59 6.86 1.83
CA SER A 165 3.71 6.14 0.92
C SER A 165 4.29 6.01 -0.50
N GLY A 166 4.98 7.04 -0.98
CA GLY A 166 5.60 7.00 -2.31
C GLY A 166 6.74 5.98 -2.41
N MET A 167 7.55 5.81 -1.36
CA MET A 167 8.60 4.78 -1.33
C MET A 167 8.01 3.37 -1.21
N ASP A 168 6.90 3.23 -0.53
CA ASP A 168 6.12 2.00 -0.52
C ASP A 168 5.68 1.62 -1.95
N ALA A 169 5.07 2.55 -2.69
CA ALA A 169 4.70 2.33 -4.09
C ALA A 169 5.90 2.00 -5.00
N VAL A 170 7.08 2.60 -4.76
CA VAL A 170 8.31 2.23 -5.49
C VAL A 170 8.71 0.80 -5.17
N SER A 171 8.61 0.36 -3.91
CA SER A 171 8.95 -1.02 -3.54
C SER A 171 7.97 -2.02 -4.14
N HIS A 172 6.69 -1.68 -4.22
CA HIS A 172 5.68 -2.46 -4.93
C HIS A 172 6.06 -2.70 -6.40
N CYS A 173 6.49 -1.65 -7.13
CA CYS A 173 6.92 -1.79 -8.51
C CYS A 173 8.11 -2.75 -8.67
N VAL A 174 9.11 -2.59 -7.79
CA VAL A 174 10.36 -3.36 -7.88
C VAL A 174 10.12 -4.82 -7.55
N GLU A 175 9.38 -5.10 -6.47
CA GLU A 175 9.11 -6.48 -6.08
C GLU A 175 8.13 -7.17 -7.03
N ALA A 176 7.08 -6.49 -7.51
CA ALA A 176 6.17 -7.06 -8.50
C ALA A 176 6.87 -7.46 -9.81
N ALA A 177 7.83 -6.63 -10.28
CA ALA A 177 8.59 -6.94 -11.50
C ALA A 177 9.55 -8.14 -11.34
N ALA A 178 9.93 -8.48 -10.10
CA ALA A 178 10.82 -9.60 -9.82
C ALA A 178 10.10 -10.79 -9.18
N ALA A 179 8.84 -10.66 -8.80
CA ALA A 179 8.09 -11.70 -8.10
C ALA A 179 7.89 -12.95 -8.95
N ARG A 180 7.62 -14.07 -8.29
CA ARG A 180 7.48 -15.39 -8.93
C ARG A 180 6.40 -15.46 -10.01
N GLU A 181 5.27 -14.75 -9.80
CA GLU A 181 4.15 -14.71 -10.72
C GLU A 181 4.18 -13.47 -11.65
N ALA A 182 5.35 -12.82 -11.78
CA ALA A 182 5.53 -11.71 -12.72
C ALA A 182 5.17 -12.13 -14.15
N SER A 183 4.55 -11.24 -14.88
CA SER A 183 4.04 -11.49 -16.23
C SER A 183 4.20 -10.25 -17.10
N PRO A 184 4.12 -10.34 -18.44
CA PRO A 184 4.21 -9.17 -19.30
C PRO A 184 3.17 -8.08 -18.97
N VAL A 185 2.00 -8.43 -18.41
CA VAL A 185 0.97 -7.47 -18.00
C VAL A 185 1.38 -6.76 -16.71
N THR A 186 1.82 -7.52 -15.70
CA THR A 186 2.29 -6.93 -14.43
C THR A 186 3.55 -6.10 -14.64
N ASP A 187 4.46 -6.52 -15.52
CA ASP A 187 5.66 -5.77 -15.89
C ASP A 187 5.32 -4.44 -16.56
N ALA A 188 4.38 -4.42 -17.49
CA ALA A 188 3.96 -3.18 -18.14
C ALA A 188 3.44 -2.15 -17.13
N LEU A 189 2.68 -2.59 -16.12
CA LEU A 189 2.17 -1.74 -15.05
C LEU A 189 3.31 -1.30 -14.10
N ALA A 190 4.10 -2.25 -13.59
CA ALA A 190 5.19 -1.99 -12.66
C ALA A 190 6.26 -1.06 -13.26
N HIS A 191 6.66 -1.30 -14.51
CA HIS A 191 7.66 -0.50 -15.22
C HIS A 191 7.17 0.94 -15.46
N SER A 192 5.91 1.11 -15.91
CA SER A 192 5.33 2.43 -16.12
C SER A 192 5.17 3.19 -14.80
N ALA A 193 4.70 2.53 -13.76
CA ALA A 193 4.54 3.09 -12.42
C ALA A 193 5.88 3.51 -11.83
N CYS A 194 6.90 2.63 -11.85
CA CYS A 194 8.23 2.91 -11.33
C CYS A 194 8.87 4.13 -12.00
N ARG A 195 8.84 4.19 -13.34
CA ARG A 195 9.33 5.34 -14.10
C ARG A 195 8.64 6.63 -13.69
N THR A 196 7.33 6.61 -13.50
CA THR A 196 6.54 7.77 -13.08
C THR A 196 6.90 8.19 -11.68
N LEU A 197 6.95 7.26 -10.73
CA LEU A 197 7.30 7.50 -9.33
C LEU A 197 8.72 8.05 -9.17
N LEU A 198 9.73 7.44 -9.80
CA LEU A 198 11.11 7.93 -9.73
C LEU A 198 11.27 9.37 -10.25
N ARG A 199 10.46 9.76 -11.24
CA ARG A 199 10.48 11.10 -11.84
C ARG A 199 9.67 12.11 -11.03
N LEU A 200 8.47 11.76 -10.58
CA LEU A 200 7.48 12.72 -10.08
C LEU A 200 7.38 12.76 -8.55
N LEU A 201 7.71 11.68 -7.84
CA LEU A 201 7.66 11.65 -6.38
C LEU A 201 8.54 12.73 -5.73
N PRO A 202 9.80 12.99 -6.19
CA PRO A 202 10.60 14.08 -5.66
C PRO A 202 9.97 15.48 -5.86
N ARG A 203 9.22 15.66 -6.95
CA ARG A 203 8.51 16.91 -7.26
C ARG A 203 7.29 17.07 -6.38
N SER A 204 6.50 16.00 -6.23
CA SER A 204 5.37 15.96 -5.30
C SER A 204 5.79 16.26 -3.86
N PHE A 205 6.91 15.66 -3.40
CA PHE A 205 7.49 15.90 -2.08
C PHE A 205 7.95 17.36 -1.90
N ALA A 206 8.49 17.96 -2.95
CA ALA A 206 8.89 19.37 -2.96
C ALA A 206 7.72 20.38 -3.03
N GLY A 207 6.47 19.90 -3.01
CA GLY A 207 5.28 20.74 -2.96
C GLY A 207 4.60 20.98 -4.31
N GLU A 208 5.03 20.35 -5.40
CA GLU A 208 4.39 20.48 -6.70
C GLU A 208 3.10 19.64 -6.74
N THR A 209 1.96 20.27 -6.44
CA THR A 209 0.66 19.59 -6.34
C THR A 209 0.15 19.08 -7.68
N ALA A 210 0.49 19.73 -8.77
CA ALA A 210 0.05 19.36 -10.12
C ALA A 210 0.48 17.94 -10.55
N VAL A 211 1.56 17.39 -9.97
CA VAL A 211 2.02 16.03 -10.30
C VAL A 211 1.45 14.94 -9.37
N ARG A 212 0.71 15.33 -8.32
CA ARG A 212 0.22 14.39 -7.30
C ARG A 212 -0.79 13.39 -7.85
N GLY A 213 -1.63 13.82 -8.79
CA GLY A 213 -2.56 12.91 -9.49
C GLY A 213 -1.84 11.80 -10.26
N ASP A 214 -0.75 12.13 -10.96
CA ASP A 214 0.06 11.15 -11.69
C ASP A 214 0.78 10.17 -10.73
N VAL A 215 1.30 10.68 -9.60
CA VAL A 215 1.90 9.85 -8.54
C VAL A 215 0.86 8.90 -7.95
N HIS A 216 -0.36 9.39 -7.74
CA HIS A 216 -1.46 8.61 -7.19
C HIS A 216 -1.87 7.47 -8.13
N LEU A 217 -2.08 7.78 -9.40
CA LEU A 217 -2.37 6.77 -10.41
C LEU A 217 -1.23 5.74 -10.53
N ALA A 218 0.03 6.19 -10.49
CA ALA A 218 1.18 5.30 -10.53
C ALA A 218 1.24 4.36 -9.33
N ALA A 219 0.86 4.82 -8.13
CA ALA A 219 0.75 3.95 -6.94
C ALA A 219 -0.31 2.86 -7.12
N SER A 220 -1.49 3.19 -7.66
CA SER A 220 -2.52 2.19 -7.95
C SER A 220 -2.10 1.22 -9.07
N MET A 221 -1.33 1.69 -10.08
CA MET A 221 -0.76 0.80 -11.10
C MET A 221 0.25 -0.19 -10.50
N ALA A 222 1.10 0.26 -9.58
CA ALA A 222 2.02 -0.60 -8.84
C ALA A 222 1.25 -1.65 -8.03
N ALA A 223 0.13 -1.25 -7.43
CA ALA A 223 -0.73 -2.14 -6.66
C ALA A 223 -1.42 -3.20 -7.53
N LEU A 224 -1.95 -2.84 -8.69
CA LEU A 224 -2.47 -3.79 -9.66
C LEU A 224 -1.40 -4.79 -10.12
N ALA A 225 -0.15 -4.34 -10.23
CA ALA A 225 0.95 -5.23 -10.57
C ALA A 225 1.21 -6.25 -9.45
N PHE A 226 1.41 -5.80 -8.21
CA PHE A 226 1.72 -6.73 -7.13
C PHE A 226 0.55 -7.60 -6.68
N ASP A 227 -0.69 -7.12 -6.79
CA ASP A 227 -1.89 -7.93 -6.47
C ASP A 227 -1.98 -9.18 -7.37
N ASN A 228 -1.33 -9.15 -8.54
CA ASN A 228 -1.28 -10.25 -9.48
C ASN A 228 0.08 -10.98 -9.53
N ALA A 229 1.19 -10.28 -9.31
CA ALA A 229 2.52 -10.87 -9.36
C ALA A 229 3.03 -11.35 -7.99
N GLY A 230 2.56 -10.70 -6.92
CA GLY A 230 3.09 -10.86 -5.58
C GLY A 230 4.18 -9.84 -5.23
N LEU A 231 4.68 -9.97 -4.01
CA LEU A 231 5.76 -9.17 -3.43
C LEU A 231 6.95 -10.08 -3.05
N GLY A 232 7.78 -9.69 -2.07
CA GLY A 232 8.95 -10.48 -1.73
C GLY A 232 9.58 -10.15 -0.38
N ALA A 233 10.91 -10.25 -0.33
CA ALA A 233 11.71 -10.13 0.89
C ALA A 233 11.62 -8.75 1.54
N CYS A 234 11.47 -7.68 0.75
CA CYS A 234 11.35 -6.33 1.27
C CYS A 234 10.11 -6.20 2.14
N HIS A 235 8.96 -6.61 1.62
CA HIS A 235 7.68 -6.55 2.35
C HIS A 235 7.64 -7.53 3.51
N ALA A 236 8.12 -8.76 3.34
CA ALA A 236 8.17 -9.75 4.42
C ALA A 236 8.95 -9.22 5.64
N LEU A 237 10.14 -8.64 5.43
CA LEU A 237 10.91 -8.02 6.50
C LEU A 237 10.27 -6.73 7.02
N ALA A 238 9.69 -5.90 6.14
CA ALA A 238 9.03 -4.66 6.56
C ALA A 238 7.81 -4.92 7.45
N HIS A 239 7.01 -5.94 7.16
CA HIS A 239 5.89 -6.35 8.00
C HIS A 239 6.35 -6.82 9.39
N ALA A 240 7.36 -7.71 9.43
CA ALA A 240 7.90 -8.23 10.68
C ALA A 240 8.49 -7.13 11.56
N LEU A 241 9.31 -6.25 10.97
CA LEU A 241 9.92 -5.11 11.67
C LEU A 241 8.89 -4.06 12.09
N GLY A 242 7.92 -3.76 11.23
CA GLY A 242 6.85 -2.80 11.51
C GLY A 242 5.95 -3.25 12.65
N GLY A 243 5.58 -4.53 12.69
CA GLY A 243 4.83 -5.12 13.79
C GLY A 243 5.59 -5.08 15.13
N ARG A 244 6.89 -5.34 15.10
CA ARG A 244 7.72 -5.41 16.31
C ARG A 244 8.17 -4.07 16.86
N PHE A 245 8.52 -3.10 15.97
CA PHE A 245 9.16 -1.83 16.35
C PHE A 245 8.32 -0.60 16.03
N HIS A 246 7.13 -0.75 15.45
CA HIS A 246 6.22 0.34 15.11
C HIS A 246 6.84 1.42 14.20
N VAL A 247 7.82 1.04 13.38
CA VAL A 247 8.38 1.91 12.34
C VAL A 247 7.42 1.94 11.16
N ALA A 248 7.19 3.13 10.61
CA ALA A 248 6.30 3.30 9.45
C ALA A 248 6.75 2.42 8.27
N HIS A 249 5.79 1.69 7.67
CA HIS A 249 6.03 0.66 6.65
C HIS A 249 6.88 1.16 5.48
N GLY A 250 6.53 2.30 4.87
CA GLY A 250 7.31 2.85 3.75
C GLY A 250 8.73 3.29 4.11
N ARG A 251 9.04 3.58 5.39
CA ARG A 251 10.42 3.79 5.85
C ARG A 251 11.21 2.50 5.83
N LEU A 252 10.59 1.41 6.29
CA LEU A 252 11.20 0.08 6.28
C LEU A 252 11.47 -0.38 4.85
N CYS A 253 10.47 -0.23 3.97
CA CYS A 253 10.66 -0.53 2.54
C CYS A 253 11.80 0.29 1.93
N ALA A 254 11.88 1.59 2.24
CA ALA A 254 12.94 2.47 1.75
C ALA A 254 14.35 2.04 2.20
N MET A 255 14.49 1.52 3.42
CA MET A 255 15.76 0.99 3.94
C MET A 255 16.14 -0.34 3.29
N LEU A 256 15.20 -1.27 3.22
CA LEU A 256 15.42 -2.66 2.81
C LEU A 256 15.61 -2.81 1.30
N LEU A 257 14.84 -2.07 0.50
CA LEU A 257 14.74 -2.27 -0.95
C LEU A 257 16.09 -2.29 -1.70
N PRO A 258 17.06 -1.38 -1.45
CA PRO A 258 18.35 -1.42 -2.13
C PRO A 258 19.14 -2.72 -1.88
N HIS A 259 19.02 -3.27 -0.67
CA HIS A 259 19.70 -4.49 -0.26
C HIS A 259 19.02 -5.73 -0.83
N VAL A 260 17.70 -5.73 -0.89
CA VAL A 260 16.89 -6.79 -1.52
C VAL A 260 17.19 -6.87 -3.02
N ILE A 261 17.25 -5.73 -3.73
CA ILE A 261 17.67 -5.70 -5.14
C ILE A 261 19.07 -6.31 -5.31
N ALA A 262 20.04 -5.89 -4.48
CA ALA A 262 21.40 -6.39 -4.58
C ALA A 262 21.49 -7.89 -4.33
N HIS A 263 20.72 -8.39 -3.34
CA HIS A 263 20.69 -9.82 -2.98
C HIS A 263 20.12 -10.70 -4.11
N HIS A 264 18.95 -10.34 -4.64
CA HIS A 264 18.31 -11.13 -5.68
C HIS A 264 18.96 -10.96 -7.05
N ALA A 265 19.42 -9.76 -7.41
CA ALA A 265 20.08 -9.52 -8.67
C ALA A 265 21.46 -10.21 -8.79
N ALA A 266 22.07 -10.63 -7.68
CA ALA A 266 23.25 -11.49 -7.69
C ALA A 266 22.95 -12.91 -8.20
N GLN A 267 21.68 -13.35 -8.11
CA GLN A 267 21.21 -14.65 -8.58
C GLN A 267 20.60 -14.52 -9.98
N ASP A 268 19.69 -13.57 -10.17
CA ASP A 268 19.08 -13.23 -11.45
C ASP A 268 18.96 -11.69 -11.62
N PRO A 269 19.84 -11.05 -12.39
CA PRO A 269 19.78 -9.62 -12.64
C PRO A 269 18.70 -9.20 -13.63
N HIS A 270 18.12 -10.15 -14.41
CA HIS A 270 17.28 -9.84 -15.57
C HIS A 270 16.05 -8.96 -15.25
N PRO A 271 15.18 -9.27 -14.27
CA PRO A 271 13.99 -8.46 -14.02
C PRO A 271 14.35 -7.03 -13.57
N TYR A 272 15.39 -6.88 -12.76
CA TYR A 272 15.87 -5.57 -12.32
C TYR A 272 16.52 -4.76 -13.43
N ALA A 273 17.23 -5.42 -14.36
CA ALA A 273 17.82 -4.77 -15.52
C ALA A 273 16.74 -4.32 -16.51
N ALA A 274 15.69 -5.10 -16.70
CA ALA A 274 14.53 -4.74 -17.52
C ALA A 274 13.78 -3.53 -16.94
N LEU A 275 13.51 -3.53 -15.64
CA LEU A 275 12.91 -2.40 -14.92
C LEU A 275 13.79 -1.14 -15.01
N ALA A 276 15.11 -1.29 -14.83
CA ALA A 276 16.06 -0.19 -14.98
C ALA A 276 15.99 0.42 -16.38
N ALA A 277 16.00 -0.41 -17.42
CA ALA A 277 15.91 0.04 -18.82
C ALA A 277 14.59 0.78 -19.07
N ALA A 278 13.46 0.27 -18.56
CA ALA A 278 12.16 0.94 -18.64
C ALA A 278 12.14 2.31 -17.97
N CYS A 279 12.96 2.49 -16.92
CA CYS A 279 13.14 3.77 -16.22
C CYS A 279 14.24 4.67 -16.85
N GLY A 280 14.89 4.26 -17.94
CA GLY A 280 15.99 4.98 -18.56
C GLY A 280 17.30 4.98 -17.73
N LEU A 281 17.49 3.94 -16.89
CA LEU A 281 18.63 3.81 -15.98
C LEU A 281 19.63 2.75 -16.48
N PRO A 282 20.93 2.92 -16.21
CA PRO A 282 21.97 1.99 -16.67
C PRO A 282 22.01 0.73 -15.77
N GLY A 283 21.14 -0.26 -16.05
CA GLY A 283 21.12 -1.55 -15.40
C GLY A 283 20.83 -1.53 -13.90
N VAL A 284 21.07 -2.66 -13.24
CA VAL A 284 20.76 -2.87 -11.81
C VAL A 284 21.40 -1.83 -10.90
N ARG A 285 22.69 -1.52 -11.11
CA ARG A 285 23.40 -0.49 -10.31
C ARG A 285 22.77 0.89 -10.46
N GLY A 286 22.31 1.23 -11.66
CA GLY A 286 21.60 2.48 -11.93
C GLY A 286 20.28 2.57 -11.18
N LEU A 287 19.49 1.47 -11.18
CA LEU A 287 18.23 1.36 -10.45
C LEU A 287 18.45 1.51 -8.93
N THR A 288 19.34 0.69 -8.37
CA THR A 288 19.66 0.75 -6.93
C THR A 288 20.13 2.14 -6.51
N GLY A 289 21.05 2.74 -7.30
CA GLY A 289 21.54 4.10 -7.04
C GLY A 289 20.42 5.16 -7.14
N ALA A 290 19.47 5.02 -8.06
CA ALA A 290 18.33 5.94 -8.16
C ALA A 290 17.43 5.85 -6.94
N ILE A 291 17.15 4.64 -6.44
CA ILE A 291 16.34 4.40 -5.23
C ILE A 291 17.03 4.96 -3.98
N VAL A 292 18.34 4.75 -3.83
CA VAL A 292 19.12 5.30 -2.71
C VAL A 292 19.08 6.83 -2.71
N ARG A 293 19.29 7.46 -3.88
CA ARG A 293 19.18 8.93 -4.01
C ARG A 293 17.77 9.44 -3.75
N LEU A 294 16.75 8.72 -4.21
CA LEU A 294 15.36 9.07 -3.93
C LEU A 294 15.07 9.04 -2.43
N ARG A 295 15.43 7.94 -1.73
CA ARG A 295 15.32 7.84 -0.27
C ARG A 295 15.95 9.03 0.44
N ALA A 296 17.21 9.35 0.10
CA ALA A 296 17.93 10.47 0.70
C ALA A 296 17.24 11.83 0.42
N ARG A 297 16.75 12.05 -0.83
CA ARG A 297 16.05 13.28 -1.21
C ARG A 297 14.72 13.44 -0.47
N LEU A 298 14.05 12.34 -0.15
CA LEU A 298 12.82 12.33 0.63
C LEU A 298 13.05 12.42 2.14
N GLY A 299 14.30 12.50 2.59
CA GLY A 299 14.66 12.59 4.01
C GLY A 299 14.33 11.32 4.81
N LEU A 300 14.28 10.17 4.14
CA LEU A 300 13.98 8.90 4.80
C LEU A 300 15.26 8.23 5.32
N PRO A 301 15.19 7.56 6.50
CA PRO A 301 16.35 6.94 7.12
C PRO A 301 16.95 5.82 6.26
N ALA A 302 18.24 5.57 6.44
CA ALA A 302 18.97 4.51 5.75
C ALA A 302 19.08 3.24 6.58
N SER A 303 18.86 3.33 7.90
CA SER A 303 19.01 2.23 8.83
C SER A 303 17.98 2.29 9.96
N LEU A 304 17.80 1.19 10.69
CA LEU A 304 16.93 1.12 11.84
C LEU A 304 17.36 2.05 12.98
N PRO A 305 18.68 2.17 13.30
CA PRO A 305 19.14 3.18 14.27
C PRO A 305 18.79 4.61 13.89
N GLU A 306 18.91 4.99 12.61
CA GLU A 306 18.46 6.32 12.13
C GLU A 306 16.93 6.50 12.24
N ALA A 307 16.18 5.41 12.21
CA ALA A 307 14.73 5.41 12.44
C ALA A 307 14.34 5.40 13.92
N GLY A 308 15.33 5.38 14.85
CA GLY A 308 15.11 5.39 16.29
C GLY A 308 15.01 4.02 16.94
N VAL A 309 15.33 2.94 16.22
CA VAL A 309 15.35 1.57 16.76
C VAL A 309 16.79 1.18 17.11
N PRO A 310 17.13 0.98 18.40
CA PRO A 310 18.49 0.61 18.80
C PRO A 310 18.91 -0.72 18.17
N ARG A 311 20.17 -0.80 17.75
CA ARG A 311 20.76 -2.01 17.16
C ARG A 311 20.61 -3.23 18.07
N GLU A 312 20.82 -3.05 19.35
CA GLU A 312 20.74 -4.10 20.37
C GLU A 312 19.32 -4.68 20.45
N ALA A 313 18.30 -3.83 20.43
CA ALA A 313 16.90 -4.26 20.43
C ALA A 313 16.54 -5.12 19.20
N VAL A 314 17.11 -4.79 18.04
CA VAL A 314 16.90 -5.61 16.83
C VAL A 314 17.61 -6.95 16.93
N LEU A 315 18.84 -6.98 17.49
CA LEU A 315 19.58 -8.23 17.68
C LEU A 315 18.91 -9.15 18.70
N GLU A 316 18.32 -8.61 19.76
CA GLU A 316 17.53 -9.36 20.74
C GLU A 316 16.27 -9.96 20.13
N ALA A 317 15.62 -9.25 19.20
CA ALA A 317 14.41 -9.70 18.52
C ALA A 317 14.68 -10.43 17.19
N GLU A 318 15.95 -10.64 16.79
CA GLU A 318 16.33 -11.16 15.47
C GLU A 318 15.59 -12.46 15.13
N THR A 319 15.51 -13.39 16.07
CA THR A 319 14.84 -14.69 15.85
C THR A 319 13.37 -14.50 15.52
N ASP A 320 12.64 -13.72 16.33
CA ASP A 320 11.21 -13.48 16.16
C ASP A 320 10.91 -12.75 14.85
N VAL A 321 11.73 -11.76 14.50
CA VAL A 321 11.61 -11.00 13.23
C VAL A 321 11.82 -11.92 12.03
N LEU A 322 12.84 -12.80 12.06
CA LEU A 322 13.11 -13.71 10.96
C LEU A 322 12.02 -14.77 10.80
N GLU A 323 11.48 -15.29 11.90
CA GLU A 323 10.38 -16.25 11.88
C GLU A 323 9.10 -15.62 11.35
N ALA A 324 8.77 -14.41 11.81
CA ALA A 324 7.62 -13.66 11.30
C ALA A 324 7.76 -13.34 9.80
N ALA A 325 8.95 -12.93 9.35
CA ALA A 325 9.21 -12.66 7.94
C ALA A 325 9.11 -13.91 7.06
N LEU A 326 9.57 -15.07 7.55
CA LEU A 326 9.44 -16.35 6.83
C LEU A 326 7.97 -16.82 6.74
N ALA A 327 7.18 -16.53 7.75
CA ALA A 327 5.76 -16.87 7.80
C ALA A 327 4.88 -15.90 6.98
N ASP A 328 5.42 -14.74 6.58
CA ASP A 328 4.68 -13.74 5.81
C ASP A 328 4.36 -14.27 4.40
N PRO A 329 3.14 -14.09 3.89
CA PRO A 329 2.76 -14.51 2.53
C PRO A 329 3.69 -13.99 1.43
N CYS A 330 4.23 -12.78 1.57
CA CYS A 330 5.17 -12.19 0.61
C CYS A 330 6.45 -13.01 0.46
N ALA A 331 6.88 -13.71 1.52
CA ALA A 331 8.08 -14.53 1.47
C ALA A 331 7.99 -15.65 0.42
N SER A 332 6.80 -16.24 0.25
CA SER A 332 6.55 -17.31 -0.72
C SER A 332 6.52 -16.83 -2.16
N GLN A 333 6.32 -15.52 -2.37
CA GLN A 333 6.18 -14.88 -3.68
C GLN A 333 7.50 -14.31 -4.21
N ALA A 334 8.56 -14.29 -3.38
CA ALA A 334 9.88 -13.82 -3.78
C ALA A 334 10.44 -14.58 -5.00
N PRO A 335 11.31 -13.95 -5.82
CA PRO A 335 11.85 -14.56 -7.05
C PRO A 335 12.60 -15.87 -6.79
N ALA A 336 13.19 -16.00 -5.62
CA ALA A 336 13.84 -17.23 -5.14
C ALA A 336 13.36 -17.56 -3.71
N PRO A 337 13.39 -18.83 -3.30
CA PRO A 337 13.00 -19.21 -1.94
C PRO A 337 13.83 -18.46 -0.89
N LEU A 338 13.14 -17.79 0.04
CA LEU A 338 13.80 -17.09 1.13
C LEU A 338 14.19 -18.09 2.21
N THR A 339 15.45 -18.03 2.61
CA THR A 339 15.99 -18.79 3.75
C THR A 339 16.18 -17.87 4.95
N ARG A 340 16.25 -18.45 6.15
CA ARG A 340 16.58 -17.71 7.37
C ARG A 340 17.89 -16.93 7.22
N ASP A 341 18.92 -17.55 6.64
CA ASP A 341 20.24 -16.94 6.44
C ASP A 341 20.17 -15.75 5.48
N ALA A 342 19.39 -15.86 4.38
CA ALA A 342 19.19 -14.77 3.44
C ALA A 342 18.51 -13.56 4.11
N LEU A 343 17.43 -13.80 4.86
CA LEU A 343 16.73 -12.76 5.61
C LEU A 343 17.62 -12.14 6.69
N GLN A 344 18.44 -12.93 7.38
CA GLN A 344 19.38 -12.44 8.37
C GLN A 344 20.44 -11.52 7.74
N VAL A 345 20.97 -11.91 6.57
CA VAL A 345 21.90 -11.05 5.83
C VAL A 345 21.23 -9.71 5.47
N LEU A 346 20.00 -9.75 4.96
CA LEU A 346 19.25 -8.53 4.61
C LEU A 346 18.96 -7.65 5.83
N LEU A 347 18.50 -8.24 6.93
CA LEU A 347 18.23 -7.52 8.18
C LEU A 347 19.49 -6.80 8.68
N ARG A 348 20.64 -7.46 8.64
CA ARG A 348 21.91 -6.90 9.12
C ARG A 348 22.44 -5.73 8.25
N GLN A 349 21.98 -5.60 7.00
CA GLN A 349 22.33 -4.47 6.15
C GLN A 349 21.68 -3.14 6.58
N VAL A 350 20.64 -3.20 7.39
CA VAL A 350 19.89 -2.03 7.85
C VAL A 350 20.10 -1.75 9.35
N LEU A 351 21.11 -2.40 9.97
CA LEU A 351 21.55 -2.18 11.35
C LEU A 351 22.60 -1.03 11.41
#